data_a49b175288172801e6d7e1d65786f009
#
_entry.id   a49b175288172801e6d7e1d65786f009
#
_cell.length_a   1.000
_cell.length_b   1.000
_cell.length_c   1.000
_cell.angle_alpha   90.00
_cell.angle_beta   90.00
_cell.angle_gamma   90.00
#
_symmetry.space_group_name_H-M   'P 1'
#
loop_
_entity.id
_entity.type
_entity.pdbx_description
1 polymer ?
#
loop_
_entity_poly.entity_id
_entity_poly.type
_entity_poly.pdbx_seq_one_letter_code
_entity_poly.pdbx_strand_id
1 'polypeptide(L)'
;MNREEIKNIIPHREPMLLIDEGYAIDEVSGVGSYTVRGNEWFLQGHFPGNPVVPGVILCEMMAQSCCVVLGNRIKGFNTYFTGIDNVRF
;
A
#
# COMPACT_ATOMS: atom_id res chain seq x y z
N MET A 1 10.58 -3.97 -7.77
CA MET A 1 9.50 -3.61 -8.71
C MET A 1 9.18 -2.13 -8.60
N ASN A 2 8.96 -1.48 -9.72
CA ASN A 2 8.43 -0.12 -9.77
C ASN A 2 6.89 -0.14 -9.82
N ARG A 3 6.25 1.03 -9.87
CA ARG A 3 4.79 1.13 -9.90
C ARG A 3 4.14 0.37 -11.06
N GLU A 4 4.73 0.46 -12.24
CA GLU A 4 4.16 -0.20 -13.43
C GLU A 4 4.20 -1.73 -13.29
N GLU A 5 5.29 -2.25 -12.74
CA GLU A 5 5.40 -3.69 -12.48
C GLU A 5 4.43 -4.14 -11.39
N ILE A 6 4.25 -3.33 -10.34
CA ILE A 6 3.30 -3.60 -9.27
C ILE A 6 1.87 -3.65 -9.81
N LYS A 7 1.52 -2.76 -10.73
CA LYS A 7 0.19 -2.75 -11.38
C LYS A 7 -0.13 -4.05 -12.13
N ASN A 8 0.88 -4.81 -12.52
CA ASN A 8 0.67 -6.12 -13.14
C ASN A 8 0.27 -7.19 -12.12
N ILE A 9 0.43 -6.93 -10.83
CA ILE A 9 0.13 -7.88 -9.77
C ILE A 9 -1.15 -7.52 -9.04
N ILE A 10 -1.32 -6.24 -8.67
CA ILE A 10 -2.47 -5.79 -7.89
C ILE A 10 -3.41 -4.93 -8.72
N PRO A 11 -4.71 -4.96 -8.43
CA PRO A 11 -5.71 -4.20 -9.20
C PRO A 11 -5.76 -2.72 -8.84
N HIS A 12 -5.12 -2.31 -7.76
CA HIS A 12 -5.13 -0.93 -7.27
C HIS A 12 -4.58 0.03 -8.31
N ARG A 13 -5.19 1.21 -8.41
CA ARG A 13 -4.75 2.28 -9.30
C ARG A 13 -4.80 3.60 -8.54
N GLU A 14 -4.10 4.59 -9.05
CA GLU A 14 -4.16 5.92 -8.48
C GLU A 14 -5.60 6.39 -8.36
N PRO A 15 -6.00 7.05 -7.28
CA PRO A 15 -5.18 7.50 -6.14
C PRO A 15 -5.00 6.47 -5.02
N MET A 16 -5.51 5.24 -5.16
CA MET A 16 -5.44 4.18 -4.13
C MET A 16 -4.23 3.26 -4.29
N LEU A 17 -3.38 3.48 -5.25
CA LEU A 17 -2.10 2.77 -5.33
C LEU A 17 -1.10 3.48 -4.41
N LEU A 18 -0.81 2.88 -3.28
CA LEU A 18 -0.09 3.51 -2.17
C LEU A 18 1.28 2.88 -1.91
N ILE A 19 1.90 2.32 -2.95
CA ILE A 19 3.30 1.91 -2.93
C ILE A 19 3.96 2.34 -4.24
N ASP A 20 5.18 2.85 -4.14
CA ASP A 20 5.96 3.28 -5.30
C ASP A 20 6.90 2.19 -5.77
N GLU A 21 7.48 1.45 -4.83
CA GLU A 21 8.40 0.36 -5.11
C GLU A 21 8.16 -0.77 -4.12
N GLY A 22 8.51 -1.98 -4.53
CA GLY A 22 8.42 -3.12 -3.65
C GLY A 22 9.21 -4.30 -4.18
N TYR A 23 9.64 -5.18 -3.27
CA TYR A 23 10.30 -6.42 -3.64
C TYR A 23 10.11 -7.45 -2.54
N ALA A 24 10.10 -8.72 -2.95
CA ALA A 24 10.09 -9.84 -2.02
C ALA A 24 11.51 -10.17 -1.59
N ILE A 25 11.72 -10.37 -0.30
CA ILE A 25 12.99 -10.86 0.24
C ILE A 25 13.00 -12.40 0.14
N ASP A 26 11.90 -13.02 0.50
CA ASP A 26 11.67 -14.45 0.42
C ASP A 26 10.17 -14.73 0.26
N GLU A 27 9.72 -15.96 0.48
CA GLU A 27 8.32 -16.35 0.27
C GLU A 27 7.35 -15.74 1.28
N VAL A 28 7.85 -15.22 2.41
CA VAL A 28 7.02 -14.75 3.52
C VAL A 28 7.36 -13.34 3.97
N SER A 29 8.35 -12.69 3.34
CA SER A 29 8.74 -11.34 3.72
C SER A 29 9.10 -10.50 2.51
N GLY A 30 8.94 -9.20 2.64
CA GLY A 30 9.25 -8.24 1.59
C GLY A 30 9.23 -6.81 2.11
N VAL A 31 9.49 -5.89 1.20
CA VAL A 31 9.55 -4.46 1.51
C VAL A 31 8.72 -3.71 0.47
N GLY A 32 7.91 -2.77 0.95
CA GLY A 32 7.26 -1.78 0.10
C GLY A 32 7.66 -0.39 0.56
N SER A 33 7.68 0.55 -0.35
CA SER A 33 7.98 1.95 -0.03
C SER A 33 7.03 2.88 -0.77
N TYR A 34 6.73 4.00 -0.13
CA TYR A 34 5.91 5.06 -0.68
C TYR A 34 6.47 6.40 -0.21
N THR A 35 6.66 7.32 -1.15
CA THR A 35 7.09 8.68 -0.82
C THR A 35 5.87 9.59 -0.77
N VAL A 36 5.60 10.14 0.39
CA VAL A 36 4.51 11.12 0.58
C VAL A 36 4.88 12.41 -0.15
N ARG A 37 4.00 12.87 -1.03
CA ARG A 37 4.26 14.05 -1.87
C ARG A 37 3.71 15.33 -1.28
N GLY A 38 2.73 15.23 -0.38
CA GLY A 38 2.13 16.38 0.30
C GLY A 38 0.78 16.79 -0.27
N ASN A 39 0.43 16.34 -1.46
CA ASN A 39 -0.83 16.67 -2.13
C ASN A 39 -1.83 15.53 -2.18
N GLU A 40 -1.58 14.46 -1.46
CA GLU A 40 -2.48 13.30 -1.46
C GLU A 40 -3.83 13.67 -0.88
N TRP A 41 -4.90 13.06 -1.42
CA TRP A 41 -6.29 13.30 -0.99
C TRP A 41 -6.49 13.06 0.51
N PHE A 42 -5.79 12.08 1.10
CA PHE A 42 -5.93 11.75 2.52
C PHE A 42 -5.22 12.75 3.45
N LEU A 43 -4.44 13.68 2.91
CA LEU A 43 -3.79 14.72 3.70
C LEU A 43 -4.60 16.01 3.74
N GLN A 44 -5.44 16.25 2.72
CA GLN A 44 -6.12 17.54 2.55
C GLN A 44 -7.05 17.89 3.72
N GLY A 45 -7.71 16.88 4.29
CA GLY A 45 -8.59 17.07 5.44
C GLY A 45 -8.02 16.50 6.74
N HIS A 46 -6.81 15.97 6.74
CA HIS A 46 -6.24 15.27 7.90
C HIS A 46 -4.82 15.74 8.20
N PHE A 47 -4.60 16.97 8.63
CA PHE A 47 -5.57 18.01 8.97
C PHE A 47 -5.22 19.27 8.17
N PRO A 48 -6.17 20.19 7.93
CA PRO A 48 -5.87 21.43 7.20
C PRO A 48 -4.71 22.21 7.84
N GLY A 49 -3.69 22.53 7.03
CA GLY A 49 -2.50 23.24 7.51
C GLY A 49 -1.54 22.40 8.38
N ASN A 50 -1.89 21.16 8.70
CA ASN A 50 -1.06 20.26 9.50
C ASN A 50 -1.27 18.82 9.01
N PRO A 51 -0.69 18.45 7.87
CA PRO A 51 -0.94 17.15 7.25
C PRO A 51 -0.30 16.01 8.04
N VAL A 52 -1.10 14.99 8.29
CA VAL A 52 -0.68 13.76 8.96
C VAL A 52 -1.25 12.58 8.17
N VAL A 53 -0.42 11.61 7.84
CA VAL A 53 -0.89 10.38 7.18
C VAL A 53 -1.82 9.63 8.14
N PRO A 54 -3.09 9.41 7.76
CA PRO A 54 -3.99 8.64 8.62
C PRO A 54 -3.45 7.23 8.87
N GLY A 55 -3.62 6.74 10.10
CA GLY A 55 -3.11 5.41 10.46
C GLY A 55 -3.67 4.30 9.60
N VAL A 56 -4.96 4.39 9.22
CA VAL A 56 -5.59 3.39 8.34
C VAL A 56 -4.96 3.34 6.96
N ILE A 57 -4.40 4.46 6.48
CA ILE A 57 -3.66 4.51 5.21
C ILE A 57 -2.33 3.75 5.34
N LEU A 58 -1.67 3.83 6.50
CA LEU A 58 -0.47 3.04 6.76
C LEU A 58 -0.78 1.54 6.71
N CYS A 59 -1.93 1.12 7.24
CA CYS A 59 -2.38 -0.27 7.14
C CYS A 59 -2.58 -0.67 5.67
N GLU A 60 -3.17 0.20 4.86
CA GLU A 60 -3.36 -0.08 3.44
C GLU A 60 -2.02 -0.19 2.71
N MET A 61 -1.07 0.70 2.99
CA MET A 61 0.28 0.61 2.43
C MET A 61 0.96 -0.71 2.76
N MET A 62 0.84 -1.16 4.01
CA MET A 62 1.40 -2.45 4.44
C MET A 62 0.74 -3.62 3.73
N ALA A 63 -0.58 -3.58 3.57
CA ALA A 63 -1.31 -4.63 2.87
C ALA A 63 -0.91 -4.72 1.41
N GLN A 64 -0.78 -3.59 0.73
CA GLN A 64 -0.32 -3.56 -0.66
C GLN A 64 1.12 -4.08 -0.79
N SER A 65 1.98 -3.76 0.18
CA SER A 65 3.34 -4.29 0.23
C SER A 65 3.35 -5.82 0.38
N CYS A 66 2.44 -6.37 1.19
CA CYS A 66 2.28 -7.82 1.32
C CYS A 66 1.89 -8.47 -0.01
N CYS A 67 1.11 -7.78 -0.83
CA CYS A 67 0.72 -8.30 -2.16
C CYS A 67 1.93 -8.49 -3.06
N VAL A 68 2.98 -7.70 -2.91
CA VAL A 68 4.23 -7.89 -3.67
C VAL A 68 4.88 -9.23 -3.29
N VAL A 69 4.85 -9.58 -1.99
CA VAL A 69 5.38 -10.88 -1.52
C VAL A 69 4.58 -12.03 -2.11
N LEU A 70 3.26 -11.90 -2.12
CA LEU A 70 2.38 -12.92 -2.69
C LEU A 70 2.54 -13.04 -4.21
N GLY A 71 2.81 -11.91 -4.88
CA GLY A 71 3.16 -11.87 -6.29
C GLY A 71 2.16 -12.57 -7.18
N ASN A 72 2.65 -13.49 -8.01
CA ASN A 72 1.83 -14.20 -8.99
C ASN A 72 0.73 -15.08 -8.38
N ARG A 73 0.80 -15.40 -7.09
CA ARG A 73 -0.23 -16.20 -6.41
C ARG A 73 -1.57 -15.46 -6.33
N ILE A 74 -1.55 -14.12 -6.37
CA ILE A 74 -2.77 -13.30 -6.30
C ILE A 74 -3.05 -12.53 -7.58
N LYS A 75 -2.20 -12.66 -8.60
CA LYS A 75 -2.37 -11.96 -9.87
C LYS A 75 -3.71 -12.33 -10.50
N GLY A 76 -4.48 -11.30 -10.88
CA GLY A 76 -5.80 -11.49 -11.46
C GLY A 76 -6.93 -11.60 -10.44
N PHE A 77 -6.63 -11.55 -9.14
CA PHE A 77 -7.62 -11.57 -8.07
C PHE A 77 -7.71 -10.20 -7.38
N ASN A 78 -8.89 -9.88 -6.88
CA ASN A 78 -9.08 -8.75 -5.99
C ASN A 78 -8.89 -9.24 -4.55
N THR A 79 -8.21 -8.44 -3.74
CA THR A 79 -7.97 -8.75 -2.33
C THR A 79 -8.71 -7.77 -1.44
N TYR A 80 -9.28 -8.27 -0.35
CA TYR A 80 -10.08 -7.46 0.57
C TYR A 80 -9.63 -7.68 2.01
N PHE A 81 -9.64 -6.62 2.79
CA PHE A 81 -9.52 -6.76 4.24
C PHE A 81 -10.74 -7.49 4.79
N THR A 82 -10.49 -8.47 5.66
CA THR A 82 -11.54 -9.15 6.43
C THR A 82 -11.45 -8.83 7.91
N GLY A 83 -10.34 -8.25 8.35
CA GLY A 83 -10.14 -7.84 9.73
C GLY A 83 -8.76 -7.24 9.92
N ILE A 84 -8.60 -6.45 10.96
CA ILE A 84 -7.34 -5.87 11.41
C ILE A 84 -7.29 -6.03 12.93
N ASP A 85 -6.26 -6.70 13.43
CA ASP A 85 -6.10 -6.98 14.86
C ASP A 85 -4.77 -6.45 15.38
N ASN A 86 -4.77 -5.99 16.64
CA ASN A 86 -3.56 -5.59 17.37
C ASN A 86 -2.73 -4.52 16.66
N VAL A 87 -3.39 -3.57 16.01
CA VAL A 87 -2.72 -2.46 15.32
C VAL A 87 -2.54 -1.29 16.27
N ARG A 88 -1.34 -0.73 16.31
CA ARG A 88 -1.01 0.48 17.06
C ARG A 88 -0.23 1.45 16.18
N PHE A 89 -0.54 2.70 16.35
CA PHE A 89 0.12 3.79 15.62
C PHE A 89 0.91 4.69 16.55
#